data_b75323a3f4266471b16ee083cf25b986
#
_entry.id   b75323a3f4266471b16ee083cf25b986
#
_cell.length_a   1.000
_cell.length_b   1.000
_cell.length_c   1.000
_cell.angle_alpha   90.00
_cell.angle_beta   90.00
_cell.angle_gamma   90.00
#
_symmetry.space_group_name_H-M   'P 1'
#
loop_
_entity.id
_entity.type
_entity.pdbx_description
1 polymer ?
#
loop_
_entity_poly.entity_id
_entity_poly.type
_entity_poly.pdbx_seq_one_letter_code
_entity_poly.pdbx_strand_id
1 'polypeptide(L)'
;MDAPRNAAPGEFAAVMDFIDQVFRPGQTGTRIMHGQYPHLYRPDAEHMGRSLVLYDAGTLVGHLAVHPVGLRLGGVTVWAGGVGGVAAHPDRRGEGIMTALLAASETHMRALGFPLSILGGDRQRYGWCGWENGGRRTTFALTPRSLGRATAADLALPLRRLRWDAATRRRIWALERQRPYGAERSLDDLRYRFERTSREAWECRDAGRFAYVVLGGPAHQAHPYERLDEFGGDPALVLAMVRQLMAQHEVTSLRAVVGPHGPDLALLRPVASSWHVEADGMVRILDLATLVAQLAPVLRRRHRRLRESGSIEFGMADSGQRAILRLGPGSVRRVRLSDRDMVTLFFGLHPAGEVFAGRPAARLDGMLPLPLFVPPLDHV
;
A
#
# COMPACT_ATOMS: atom_id res chain seq x y z
N MET A 1 -1.87 4.65 -33.14
CA MET A 1 -1.71 5.00 -31.71
C MET A 1 -0.41 5.78 -31.55
N ASP A 2 -0.47 6.85 -30.76
CA ASP A 2 0.73 7.63 -30.41
C ASP A 2 1.61 6.87 -29.41
N ALA A 3 2.81 7.39 -29.12
CA ALA A 3 3.59 6.86 -28.00
C ALA A 3 3.01 7.33 -26.65
N PRO A 4 3.03 6.52 -25.58
CA PRO A 4 2.65 6.99 -24.26
C PRO A 4 3.50 8.20 -23.82
N ARG A 5 2.85 9.22 -23.24
CA ARG A 5 3.48 10.43 -22.71
C ARG A 5 2.89 10.85 -21.39
N ASN A 6 3.58 11.71 -20.66
CA ASN A 6 3.02 12.31 -19.46
C ASN A 6 1.87 13.28 -19.82
N ALA A 7 0.83 13.29 -18.97
CA ALA A 7 -0.29 14.20 -19.14
C ALA A 7 0.07 15.64 -18.70
N ALA A 8 -0.53 16.63 -19.36
CA ALA A 8 -0.41 18.04 -18.98
C ALA A 8 -1.52 18.43 -17.98
N PRO A 9 -1.35 19.51 -17.19
CA PRO A 9 -2.37 19.99 -16.25
C PRO A 9 -3.74 20.25 -16.89
N GLY A 10 -3.76 20.79 -18.12
CA GLY A 10 -4.98 21.06 -18.87
C GLY A 10 -5.78 19.82 -19.28
N GLU A 11 -5.17 18.62 -19.19
CA GLU A 11 -5.84 17.36 -19.52
C GLU A 11 -6.52 16.70 -18.29
N PHE A 12 -6.44 17.33 -17.11
CA PHE A 12 -6.97 16.75 -15.87
C PHE A 12 -8.43 16.29 -16.00
N ALA A 13 -9.31 17.14 -16.55
CA ALA A 13 -10.72 16.81 -16.71
C ALA A 13 -10.90 15.57 -17.60
N ALA A 14 -10.28 15.57 -18.79
CA ALA A 14 -10.40 14.47 -19.75
C ALA A 14 -9.84 13.15 -19.18
N VAL A 15 -8.73 13.21 -18.45
CA VAL A 15 -8.12 12.03 -17.82
C VAL A 15 -9.03 11.48 -16.73
N MET A 16 -9.60 12.32 -15.86
CA MET A 16 -10.51 11.86 -14.81
C MET A 16 -11.80 11.28 -15.38
N ASP A 17 -12.39 11.93 -16.38
CA ASP A 17 -13.61 11.45 -17.04
C ASP A 17 -13.36 10.10 -17.74
N PHE A 18 -12.19 9.92 -18.37
CA PHE A 18 -11.79 8.66 -18.99
C PHE A 18 -11.63 7.51 -17.95
N ILE A 19 -10.95 7.79 -16.85
CA ILE A 19 -10.76 6.78 -15.79
C ILE A 19 -12.12 6.39 -15.19
N ASP A 20 -12.98 7.37 -14.91
CA ASP A 20 -14.31 7.12 -14.36
C ASP A 20 -15.19 6.31 -15.33
N GLN A 21 -15.14 6.62 -16.64
CA GLN A 21 -15.83 5.83 -17.66
C GLN A 21 -15.41 4.35 -17.64
N VAL A 22 -14.11 4.07 -17.47
CA VAL A 22 -13.60 2.70 -17.49
C VAL A 22 -13.90 1.95 -16.19
N PHE A 23 -13.75 2.60 -15.04
CA PHE A 23 -13.91 1.97 -13.73
C PHE A 23 -15.32 2.08 -13.15
N ARG A 24 -16.15 2.98 -13.67
CA ARG A 24 -17.52 3.28 -13.19
C ARG A 24 -18.50 3.41 -14.36
N PRO A 25 -18.61 2.38 -15.21
CA PRO A 25 -19.51 2.45 -16.37
C PRO A 25 -20.95 2.76 -15.92
N GLY A 26 -21.60 3.70 -16.58
CA GLY A 26 -22.96 4.13 -16.27
C GLY A 26 -23.11 5.14 -15.12
N GLN A 27 -22.04 5.53 -14.46
CA GLN A 27 -22.06 6.61 -13.48
C GLN A 27 -21.54 7.89 -14.13
N THR A 28 -22.46 8.78 -14.48
CA THR A 28 -22.12 10.07 -15.11
C THR A 28 -22.18 11.22 -14.10
N GLY A 29 -21.28 12.20 -14.26
CA GLY A 29 -21.43 13.54 -13.67
C GLY A 29 -20.61 13.86 -12.42
N THR A 30 -19.83 12.92 -11.88
CA THR A 30 -18.93 13.22 -10.74
C THR A 30 -17.57 12.61 -11.00
N ARG A 31 -16.51 13.38 -10.86
CA ARG A 31 -15.12 12.91 -10.90
C ARG A 31 -14.82 12.04 -9.69
N ILE A 32 -15.33 10.80 -9.74
CA ILE A 32 -15.36 9.86 -8.62
C ILE A 32 -13.92 9.50 -8.21
N MET A 33 -13.05 9.22 -9.18
CA MET A 33 -11.65 8.90 -8.89
C MET A 33 -10.92 10.04 -8.19
N HIS A 34 -11.10 11.28 -8.62
CA HIS A 34 -10.52 12.43 -7.92
C HIS A 34 -11.01 12.53 -6.47
N GLY A 35 -12.31 12.38 -6.22
CA GLY A 35 -12.87 12.41 -4.86
C GLY A 35 -12.44 11.23 -4.00
N GLN A 36 -12.26 10.04 -4.60
CA GLN A 36 -11.78 8.86 -3.89
C GLN A 36 -10.28 8.89 -3.60
N TYR A 37 -9.48 9.55 -4.45
CA TYR A 37 -8.02 9.58 -4.37
C TYR A 37 -7.46 11.00 -4.54
N PRO A 38 -7.89 11.99 -3.72
CA PRO A 38 -7.47 13.38 -3.86
C PRO A 38 -5.98 13.61 -3.57
N HIS A 39 -5.31 12.64 -2.94
CA HIS A 39 -3.87 12.64 -2.71
C HIS A 39 -3.07 12.17 -3.94
N LEU A 40 -3.71 11.54 -4.92
CA LEU A 40 -3.08 11.01 -6.13
C LEU A 40 -3.34 11.88 -7.35
N TYR A 41 -4.57 12.38 -7.50
CA TYR A 41 -5.02 13.09 -8.69
C TYR A 41 -5.36 14.54 -8.35
N ARG A 42 -4.53 15.46 -8.82
CA ARG A 42 -4.72 16.92 -8.69
C ARG A 42 -4.43 17.62 -10.04
N PRO A 43 -5.04 18.78 -10.33
CA PRO A 43 -4.87 19.49 -11.60
C PRO A 43 -3.60 20.34 -11.66
N ASP A 44 -2.53 19.91 -11.00
CA ASP A 44 -1.23 20.58 -11.04
C ASP A 44 -0.21 19.78 -11.86
N ALA A 45 0.89 20.42 -12.24
CA ALA A 45 1.90 19.84 -13.12
C ALA A 45 2.58 18.61 -12.50
N GLU A 46 2.79 18.60 -11.19
CA GLU A 46 3.44 17.48 -10.50
C GLU A 46 2.55 16.23 -10.54
N HIS A 47 1.26 16.35 -10.18
CA HIS A 47 0.34 15.22 -10.14
C HIS A 47 -0.04 14.73 -11.53
N MET A 48 -0.29 15.65 -12.47
CA MET A 48 -0.58 15.27 -13.84
C MET A 48 0.62 14.66 -14.55
N GLY A 49 1.83 15.11 -14.25
CA GLY A 49 3.07 14.50 -14.74
C GLY A 49 3.30 13.05 -14.31
N ARG A 50 2.55 12.56 -13.31
CA ARG A 50 2.56 11.14 -12.88
C ARG A 50 1.67 10.25 -13.75
N SER A 51 0.76 10.82 -14.53
CA SER A 51 -0.16 10.11 -15.43
C SER A 51 0.46 9.95 -16.81
N LEU A 52 0.57 8.71 -17.27
CA LEU A 52 0.90 8.36 -18.65
C LEU A 52 -0.39 8.21 -19.43
N VAL A 53 -0.52 8.93 -20.52
CA VAL A 53 -1.67 8.91 -21.42
C VAL A 53 -1.28 8.40 -22.79
N LEU A 54 -2.19 7.69 -23.43
CA LEU A 54 -2.04 7.19 -24.78
C LEU A 54 -3.23 7.65 -25.61
N TYR A 55 -2.91 8.35 -26.70
CA TYR A 55 -3.93 8.86 -27.65
C TYR A 55 -3.88 8.07 -28.95
N ASP A 56 -4.99 8.06 -29.65
CA ASP A 56 -5.09 7.59 -31.02
C ASP A 56 -6.02 8.53 -31.81
N ALA A 57 -5.51 9.13 -32.87
CA ALA A 57 -6.24 10.13 -33.67
C ALA A 57 -6.91 11.22 -32.82
N GLY A 58 -6.24 11.71 -31.77
CA GLY A 58 -6.74 12.76 -30.88
C GLY A 58 -7.71 12.29 -29.78
N THR A 59 -8.03 10.98 -29.74
CA THR A 59 -8.89 10.39 -28.71
C THR A 59 -8.03 9.72 -27.63
N LEU A 60 -8.32 9.98 -26.35
CA LEU A 60 -7.68 9.30 -25.23
C LEU A 60 -8.15 7.85 -25.16
N VAL A 61 -7.23 6.90 -25.36
CA VAL A 61 -7.54 5.46 -25.38
C VAL A 61 -6.88 4.66 -24.27
N GLY A 62 -5.95 5.27 -23.54
CA GLY A 62 -5.27 4.58 -22.45
C GLY A 62 -4.72 5.53 -21.39
N HIS A 63 -4.75 5.08 -20.13
CA HIS A 63 -4.19 5.78 -18.97
C HIS A 63 -3.51 4.79 -18.01
N LEU A 64 -2.40 5.23 -17.41
CA LEU A 64 -1.74 4.60 -16.28
C LEU A 64 -1.01 5.68 -15.49
N ALA A 65 -1.14 5.68 -14.17
CA ALA A 65 -0.37 6.60 -13.33
C ALA A 65 0.75 5.88 -12.57
N VAL A 66 1.88 6.57 -12.37
CA VAL A 66 3.00 6.15 -11.52
C VAL A 66 3.10 7.14 -10.35
N HIS A 67 2.65 6.73 -9.18
CA HIS A 67 2.70 7.54 -7.97
C HIS A 67 3.92 7.18 -7.13
N PRO A 68 4.76 8.14 -6.70
CA PRO A 68 5.84 7.88 -5.76
C PRO A 68 5.28 7.42 -4.41
N VAL A 69 5.70 6.24 -3.94
CA VAL A 69 5.33 5.70 -2.63
C VAL A 69 6.59 5.38 -1.85
N GLY A 70 6.82 6.11 -0.76
CA GLY A 70 7.88 5.80 0.19
C GLY A 70 7.47 4.66 1.10
N LEU A 71 8.13 3.52 1.01
CA LEU A 71 7.85 2.33 1.82
C LEU A 71 8.78 2.28 3.03
N ARG A 72 8.22 2.41 4.23
CA ARG A 72 9.00 2.22 5.48
C ARG A 72 9.15 0.74 5.78
N LEU A 73 10.37 0.28 5.84
CA LEU A 73 10.74 -1.13 6.01
C LEU A 73 11.71 -1.28 7.19
N GLY A 74 11.18 -1.16 8.43
CA GLY A 74 11.93 -1.41 9.64
C GLY A 74 13.11 -0.45 9.88
N GLY A 75 12.95 0.83 9.58
CA GLY A 75 13.94 1.89 9.82
C GLY A 75 14.73 2.34 8.59
N VAL A 76 14.35 1.86 7.41
CA VAL A 76 14.76 2.44 6.12
C VAL A 76 13.51 2.79 5.31
N THR A 77 13.63 3.75 4.41
CA THR A 77 12.58 4.07 3.43
C THR A 77 13.09 3.70 2.04
N VAL A 78 12.31 2.90 1.33
CA VAL A 78 12.54 2.53 -0.08
C VAL A 78 11.46 3.17 -0.92
N TRP A 79 11.84 3.96 -1.93
CA TRP A 79 10.89 4.58 -2.83
C TRP A 79 10.47 3.59 -3.92
N ALA A 80 9.18 3.50 -4.17
CA ALA A 80 8.58 2.63 -5.17
C ALA A 80 7.69 3.44 -6.11
N GLY A 81 7.60 3.01 -7.36
CA GLY A 81 6.56 3.47 -8.27
C GLY A 81 5.27 2.69 -8.05
N GLY A 82 4.27 3.35 -7.46
CA GLY A 82 2.93 2.80 -7.29
C GLY A 82 2.14 2.95 -8.60
N VAL A 83 1.78 1.82 -9.21
CA VAL A 83 1.03 1.81 -10.47
C VAL A 83 -0.46 1.78 -10.16
N GLY A 84 -1.18 2.83 -10.61
CA GLY A 84 -2.61 2.98 -10.39
C GLY A 84 -3.36 3.49 -11.61
N GLY A 85 -4.70 3.40 -11.56
CA GLY A 85 -5.55 3.92 -12.62
C GLY A 85 -5.30 3.31 -14.00
N VAL A 86 -4.89 2.04 -14.08
CA VAL A 86 -4.60 1.36 -15.35
C VAL A 86 -5.89 1.14 -16.12
N ALA A 87 -6.10 1.92 -17.17
CA ALA A 87 -7.33 1.95 -17.96
C ALA A 87 -7.03 1.87 -19.45
N ALA A 88 -7.81 1.06 -20.16
CA ALA A 88 -7.86 1.03 -21.62
C ALA A 88 -9.32 1.21 -22.06
N HIS A 89 -9.54 1.98 -23.12
CA HIS A 89 -10.89 2.21 -23.65
C HIS A 89 -11.61 0.87 -23.89
N PRO A 90 -12.86 0.71 -23.42
CA PRO A 90 -13.55 -0.58 -23.49
C PRO A 90 -13.57 -1.20 -24.88
N ASP A 91 -13.82 -0.38 -25.92
CA ASP A 91 -13.91 -0.82 -27.32
C ASP A 91 -12.56 -1.06 -28.00
N ARG A 92 -11.46 -0.73 -27.33
CA ARG A 92 -10.09 -0.86 -27.84
C ARG A 92 -9.27 -1.92 -27.07
N ARG A 93 -9.95 -2.78 -26.32
CA ARG A 93 -9.31 -3.90 -25.61
C ARG A 93 -8.72 -4.91 -26.58
N GLY A 94 -7.59 -5.51 -26.20
CA GLY A 94 -6.86 -6.45 -27.09
C GLY A 94 -5.87 -5.79 -28.04
N GLU A 95 -5.84 -4.46 -28.16
CA GLU A 95 -4.92 -3.71 -29.05
C GLU A 95 -3.55 -3.41 -28.44
N GLY A 96 -3.21 -4.01 -27.30
CA GLY A 96 -1.91 -3.83 -26.67
C GLY A 96 -1.72 -2.53 -25.86
N ILE A 97 -2.78 -1.73 -25.67
CA ILE A 97 -2.74 -0.45 -24.95
C ILE A 97 -2.14 -0.61 -23.54
N MET A 98 -2.64 -1.59 -22.78
CA MET A 98 -2.12 -1.86 -21.42
C MET A 98 -0.63 -2.26 -21.46
N THR A 99 -0.23 -3.07 -22.42
CA THR A 99 1.17 -3.50 -22.59
C THR A 99 2.08 -2.32 -22.87
N ALA A 100 1.68 -1.42 -23.77
CA ALA A 100 2.43 -0.23 -24.12
C ALA A 100 2.58 0.71 -22.91
N LEU A 101 1.50 0.93 -22.16
CA LEU A 101 1.50 1.77 -20.96
C LEU A 101 2.36 1.17 -19.85
N LEU A 102 2.29 -0.14 -19.62
CA LEU A 102 3.13 -0.81 -18.60
C LEU A 102 4.62 -0.76 -18.97
N ALA A 103 4.97 -0.94 -20.23
CA ALA A 103 6.35 -0.80 -20.69
C ALA A 103 6.89 0.64 -20.54
N ALA A 104 6.08 1.63 -20.91
CA ALA A 104 6.41 3.04 -20.70
C ALA A 104 6.55 3.39 -19.22
N SER A 105 5.67 2.86 -18.37
CA SER A 105 5.73 3.08 -16.92
C SER A 105 6.99 2.48 -16.30
N GLU A 106 7.44 1.32 -16.75
CA GLU A 106 8.71 0.73 -16.31
C GLU A 106 9.89 1.63 -16.65
N THR A 107 9.97 2.09 -17.90
CA THR A 107 11.00 3.02 -18.35
C THR A 107 11.00 4.30 -17.52
N HIS A 108 9.81 4.86 -17.26
CA HIS A 108 9.64 6.04 -16.43
C HIS A 108 10.08 5.81 -14.97
N MET A 109 9.68 4.71 -14.34
CA MET A 109 10.08 4.35 -12.98
C MET A 109 11.59 4.15 -12.84
N ARG A 110 12.24 3.50 -13.84
CA ARG A 110 13.70 3.34 -13.86
C ARG A 110 14.42 4.68 -14.00
N ALA A 111 13.92 5.58 -14.83
CA ALA A 111 14.46 6.93 -14.98
C ALA A 111 14.36 7.75 -13.70
N LEU A 112 13.30 7.54 -12.89
CA LEU A 112 13.13 8.13 -11.56
C LEU A 112 13.97 7.45 -10.46
N GLY A 113 14.67 6.35 -10.78
CA GLY A 113 15.53 5.61 -9.85
C GLY A 113 14.76 4.78 -8.83
N PHE A 114 13.51 4.40 -9.09
CA PHE A 114 12.75 3.52 -8.21
C PHE A 114 13.26 2.07 -8.31
N PRO A 115 13.73 1.46 -7.20
CA PRO A 115 14.14 0.06 -7.22
C PRO A 115 12.96 -0.91 -7.21
N LEU A 116 11.76 -0.45 -6.85
CA LEU A 116 10.55 -1.24 -6.76
C LEU A 116 9.39 -0.59 -7.51
N SER A 117 8.50 -1.44 -8.01
CA SER A 117 7.13 -1.06 -8.37
C SER A 117 6.14 -1.85 -7.52
N ILE A 118 5.03 -1.21 -7.15
CA ILE A 118 3.90 -1.83 -6.45
C ILE A 118 2.60 -1.53 -7.19
N LEU A 119 1.63 -2.43 -7.09
CA LEU A 119 0.27 -2.22 -7.60
C LEU A 119 -0.76 -3.05 -6.82
N GLY A 120 -2.00 -2.58 -6.83
CA GLY A 120 -3.17 -3.36 -6.45
C GLY A 120 -3.76 -4.06 -7.68
N GLY A 121 -3.70 -5.39 -7.73
CA GLY A 121 -4.20 -6.14 -8.89
C GLY A 121 -4.11 -7.64 -8.71
N ASP A 122 -4.57 -8.38 -9.71
CA ASP A 122 -4.49 -9.82 -9.69
C ASP A 122 -3.29 -10.37 -10.48
N ARG A 123 -2.81 -11.53 -10.03
CA ARG A 123 -1.64 -12.21 -10.58
C ARG A 123 -1.83 -12.67 -12.02
N GLN A 124 -3.06 -12.98 -12.45
CA GLN A 124 -3.34 -13.40 -13.83
C GLN A 124 -3.13 -12.24 -14.79
N ARG A 125 -3.50 -11.02 -14.36
CA ARG A 125 -3.40 -9.80 -15.17
C ARG A 125 -1.99 -9.24 -15.23
N TYR A 126 -1.23 -9.25 -14.12
CA TYR A 126 0.05 -8.54 -14.03
C TYR A 126 1.27 -9.46 -13.88
N GLY A 127 1.07 -10.75 -13.59
CA GLY A 127 2.18 -11.70 -13.40
C GLY A 127 3.04 -11.92 -14.64
N TRP A 128 2.47 -11.85 -15.84
CA TRP A 128 3.22 -11.97 -17.08
C TRP A 128 4.10 -10.73 -17.36
N CYS A 129 3.80 -9.60 -16.75
CA CYS A 129 4.63 -8.39 -16.77
C CYS A 129 5.69 -8.36 -15.66
N GLY A 130 5.88 -9.45 -14.90
CA GLY A 130 6.91 -9.56 -13.86
C GLY A 130 6.50 -9.10 -12.46
N TRP A 131 5.24 -8.71 -12.22
CA TRP A 131 4.74 -8.50 -10.85
C TRP A 131 4.39 -9.83 -10.21
N GLU A 132 4.68 -9.96 -8.91
CA GLU A 132 4.32 -11.13 -8.10
C GLU A 132 3.66 -10.66 -6.80
N ASN A 133 2.79 -11.51 -6.23
CA ASN A 133 2.17 -11.26 -4.93
C ASN A 133 3.25 -11.00 -3.87
N GLY A 134 3.10 -9.90 -3.15
CA GLY A 134 4.08 -9.49 -2.15
C GLY A 134 3.48 -8.56 -1.11
N GLY A 135 4.27 -8.30 -0.07
CA GLY A 135 3.77 -7.64 1.11
C GLY A 135 2.96 -8.58 1.99
N ARG A 136 2.59 -8.07 3.15
CA ARG A 136 1.82 -8.85 4.13
C ARG A 136 0.91 -7.94 4.91
N ARG A 137 -0.38 -8.26 4.91
CA ARG A 137 -1.39 -7.60 5.74
C ARG A 137 -2.18 -8.62 6.55
N THR A 138 -2.73 -8.18 7.66
CA THR A 138 -3.67 -8.94 8.47
C THR A 138 -5.01 -8.24 8.43
N THR A 139 -6.04 -8.96 8.01
CA THR A 139 -7.42 -8.48 8.00
C THR A 139 -8.17 -9.10 9.17
N PHE A 140 -8.62 -8.25 10.09
CA PHE A 140 -9.42 -8.61 11.26
C PHE A 140 -10.89 -8.37 10.99
N ALA A 141 -11.75 -9.27 11.48
CA ALA A 141 -13.18 -9.06 11.59
C ALA A 141 -13.52 -8.62 13.01
N LEU A 142 -14.13 -7.44 13.16
CA LEU A 142 -14.58 -6.87 14.41
C LEU A 142 -16.10 -6.90 14.43
N THR A 143 -16.69 -7.34 15.55
CA THR A 143 -18.14 -7.35 15.76
C THR A 143 -18.48 -6.65 17.08
N PRO A 144 -19.72 -6.13 17.26
CA PRO A 144 -20.14 -5.57 18.54
C PRO A 144 -19.92 -6.52 19.71
N ARG A 145 -20.18 -7.82 19.51
CA ARG A 145 -19.96 -8.87 20.53
C ARG A 145 -18.49 -9.03 20.91
N SER A 146 -17.60 -9.04 19.91
CA SER A 146 -16.16 -9.22 20.16
C SER A 146 -15.55 -8.01 20.86
N LEU A 147 -15.95 -6.81 20.49
CA LEU A 147 -15.53 -5.55 21.12
C LEU A 147 -16.14 -5.38 22.52
N GLY A 148 -17.38 -5.80 22.75
CA GLY A 148 -18.06 -5.68 24.04
C GLY A 148 -17.39 -6.44 25.19
N ARG A 149 -16.54 -7.43 24.89
CA ARG A 149 -15.73 -8.14 25.90
C ARG A 149 -14.48 -7.36 26.35
N ALA A 150 -14.03 -6.42 25.54
CA ALA A 150 -12.77 -5.70 25.76
C ALA A 150 -12.96 -4.24 26.16
N THR A 151 -14.17 -3.70 26.02
CA THR A 151 -14.49 -2.31 26.36
C THR A 151 -15.43 -2.28 27.55
N ALA A 152 -15.18 -1.37 28.51
CA ALA A 152 -16.11 -1.11 29.62
C ALA A 152 -17.48 -0.72 29.05
N ALA A 153 -18.56 -1.11 29.77
CA ALA A 153 -19.92 -0.88 29.35
C ALA A 153 -20.20 0.62 29.16
N ASP A 154 -20.88 0.94 28.06
CA ASP A 154 -21.71 2.16 27.86
C ASP A 154 -21.11 3.54 28.19
N LEU A 155 -19.82 3.75 27.90
CA LEU A 155 -19.25 5.09 27.89
C LEU A 155 -19.72 5.84 26.64
N ALA A 156 -20.61 6.81 26.79
CA ALA A 156 -20.93 7.78 25.74
C ALA A 156 -19.71 8.70 25.53
N LEU A 157 -18.82 8.32 24.65
CA LEU A 157 -17.64 9.14 24.32
C LEU A 157 -18.06 10.40 23.56
N PRO A 158 -17.41 11.54 23.78
CA PRO A 158 -17.63 12.78 23.04
C PRO A 158 -17.01 12.69 21.63
N LEU A 159 -17.61 11.84 20.78
CA LEU A 159 -17.17 11.66 19.40
C LEU A 159 -17.50 12.89 18.56
N ARG A 160 -16.57 13.30 17.71
CA ARG A 160 -16.79 14.36 16.74
C ARG A 160 -16.03 14.07 15.45
N ARG A 161 -16.45 14.72 14.37
CA ARG A 161 -15.69 14.71 13.11
C ARG A 161 -14.30 15.26 13.33
N LEU A 162 -13.30 14.59 12.75
CA LEU A 162 -11.89 14.97 12.88
C LEU A 162 -11.69 16.40 12.37
N ARG A 163 -11.07 17.23 13.19
CA ARG A 163 -10.70 18.60 12.81
C ARG A 163 -9.27 18.65 12.28
N TRP A 164 -9.12 19.24 11.09
CA TRP A 164 -7.81 19.40 10.44
C TRP A 164 -7.07 20.66 10.86
N ASP A 165 -6.99 20.94 12.16
CA ASP A 165 -6.08 21.97 12.66
C ASP A 165 -4.62 21.49 12.70
N ALA A 166 -3.69 22.44 12.82
CA ALA A 166 -2.26 22.16 12.80
C ALA A 166 -1.81 21.23 13.95
N ALA A 167 -2.47 21.27 15.10
CA ALA A 167 -2.16 20.42 16.24
C ALA A 167 -2.57 18.98 16.00
N THR A 168 -3.78 18.76 15.47
CA THR A 168 -4.30 17.44 15.10
C THR A 168 -3.45 16.80 14.02
N ARG A 169 -3.10 17.54 12.94
CA ARG A 169 -2.22 17.05 11.87
C ARG A 169 -0.88 16.55 12.41
N ARG A 170 -0.20 17.38 13.21
CA ARG A 170 1.09 17.01 13.82
C ARG A 170 0.95 15.78 14.72
N ARG A 171 -0.13 15.67 15.48
CA ARG A 171 -0.36 14.55 16.39
C ARG A 171 -0.58 13.23 15.63
N ILE A 172 -1.41 13.23 14.59
CA ILE A 172 -1.62 12.06 13.72
C ILE A 172 -0.33 11.67 13.03
N TRP A 173 0.39 12.63 12.46
CA TRP A 173 1.67 12.39 11.81
C TRP A 173 2.71 11.79 12.76
N ALA A 174 2.78 12.27 14.01
CA ALA A 174 3.68 11.72 15.02
C ALA A 174 3.32 10.27 15.41
N LEU A 175 2.02 9.94 15.53
CA LEU A 175 1.55 8.58 15.81
C LEU A 175 1.88 7.63 14.65
N GLU A 176 1.68 8.10 13.43
CA GLU A 176 1.91 7.33 12.22
C GLU A 176 3.40 6.98 12.04
N ARG A 177 4.31 7.91 12.35
CA ARG A 177 5.76 7.70 12.29
C ARG A 177 6.31 6.71 13.32
N GLN A 178 5.55 6.35 14.35
CA GLN A 178 5.94 5.31 15.31
C GLN A 178 5.78 3.90 14.73
N ARG A 179 5.04 3.74 13.62
CA ARG A 179 4.89 2.46 12.94
C ARG A 179 6.15 2.14 12.14
N PRO A 180 6.80 0.98 12.38
CA PRO A 180 8.05 0.63 11.70
C PRO A 180 7.85 0.21 10.25
N TYR A 181 6.62 -0.09 9.84
CA TYR A 181 6.21 -0.48 8.49
C TYR A 181 4.99 0.32 8.07
N GLY A 182 4.93 0.70 6.80
CA GLY A 182 3.86 1.52 6.24
C GLY A 182 4.37 2.44 5.14
N ALA A 183 3.60 3.47 4.82
CA ALA A 183 3.96 4.47 3.83
C ALA A 183 4.59 5.71 4.48
N GLU A 184 5.56 6.31 3.82
CA GLU A 184 6.08 7.63 4.19
C GLU A 184 5.08 8.69 3.76
N ARG A 185 4.71 9.58 4.66
CA ARG A 185 3.73 10.64 4.42
C ARG A 185 4.30 12.00 4.74
N SER A 186 4.07 12.98 3.90
CA SER A 186 4.33 14.37 4.24
C SER A 186 3.22 14.91 5.14
N LEU A 187 3.57 15.89 5.97
CA LEU A 187 2.58 16.57 6.83
C LEU A 187 1.54 17.33 5.99
N ASP A 188 1.94 17.85 4.83
CA ASP A 188 1.08 18.65 3.95
C ASP A 188 0.09 17.76 3.17
N ASP A 189 0.52 16.58 2.74
CA ASP A 189 -0.34 15.66 1.99
C ASP A 189 -1.25 14.81 2.88
N LEU A 190 -1.00 14.77 4.18
CA LEU A 190 -1.76 13.94 5.12
C LEU A 190 -3.27 14.20 5.03
N ARG A 191 -3.67 15.45 4.91
CA ARG A 191 -5.07 15.88 4.82
C ARG A 191 -5.81 15.16 3.68
N TYR A 192 -5.23 15.11 2.48
CA TYR A 192 -5.88 14.54 1.30
C TYR A 192 -6.18 13.05 1.40
N ARG A 193 -5.45 12.31 2.25
CA ARG A 193 -5.72 10.89 2.49
C ARG A 193 -6.98 10.67 3.31
N PHE A 194 -7.31 11.61 4.17
CA PHE A 194 -8.48 11.56 5.04
C PHE A 194 -9.72 12.21 4.41
N GLU A 195 -9.56 13.16 3.50
CA GLU A 195 -10.65 13.87 2.80
C GLU A 195 -11.20 13.10 1.60
N ARG A 196 -11.12 11.78 1.62
CA ARG A 196 -11.67 10.90 0.56
C ARG A 196 -13.19 10.81 0.71
N THR A 197 -13.93 10.91 -0.41
CA THR A 197 -15.40 10.92 -0.42
C THR A 197 -16.05 9.67 0.17
N SER A 198 -15.33 8.53 0.21
CA SER A 198 -15.80 7.26 0.77
C SER A 198 -15.27 7.01 2.19
N ARG A 199 -14.81 8.04 2.88
CA ARG A 199 -14.19 7.94 4.20
C ARG A 199 -14.77 8.96 5.16
N GLU A 200 -14.83 8.55 6.43
CA GLU A 200 -15.19 9.43 7.53
C GLU A 200 -14.17 9.28 8.67
N ALA A 201 -13.56 10.40 9.02
CA ALA A 201 -12.61 10.47 10.12
C ALA A 201 -13.29 11.06 11.38
N TRP A 202 -13.11 10.35 12.49
CA TRP A 202 -13.64 10.71 13.79
C TRP A 202 -12.53 10.86 14.80
N GLU A 203 -12.70 11.76 15.77
CA GLU A 203 -11.79 11.92 16.90
C GLU A 203 -12.53 11.88 18.23
N CYS A 204 -11.81 11.46 19.26
CA CYS A 204 -12.21 11.58 20.66
C CYS A 204 -11.09 12.24 21.46
N ARG A 205 -11.46 13.18 22.33
CA ARG A 205 -10.57 13.77 23.34
C ARG A 205 -11.26 13.65 24.69
N ASP A 206 -10.67 12.87 25.57
CA ASP A 206 -11.21 12.59 26.87
C ASP A 206 -10.10 12.53 27.92
N ALA A 207 -10.23 13.30 29.01
CA ALA A 207 -9.28 13.35 30.13
C ALA A 207 -7.79 13.48 29.68
N GLY A 208 -7.51 14.31 28.68
CA GLY A 208 -6.17 14.50 28.12
C GLY A 208 -5.71 13.42 27.15
N ARG A 209 -6.46 12.32 27.01
CA ARG A 209 -6.23 11.29 25.99
C ARG A 209 -6.77 11.72 24.64
N PHE A 210 -6.23 11.14 23.58
CA PHE A 210 -6.64 11.38 22.20
C PHE A 210 -6.67 10.07 21.42
N ALA A 211 -7.71 9.90 20.64
CA ALA A 211 -7.76 8.85 19.62
C ALA A 211 -8.47 9.35 18.36
N TYR A 212 -8.18 8.71 17.25
CA TYR A 212 -8.89 8.90 15.99
C TYR A 212 -9.14 7.56 15.30
N VAL A 213 -10.18 7.51 14.50
CA VAL A 213 -10.51 6.37 13.62
C VAL A 213 -10.98 6.89 12.28
N VAL A 214 -10.65 6.16 11.22
CA VAL A 214 -11.11 6.43 9.84
C VAL A 214 -11.91 5.22 9.38
N LEU A 215 -13.20 5.44 9.18
CA LEU A 215 -14.11 4.43 8.68
C LEU A 215 -14.30 4.60 7.17
N GLY A 216 -14.31 3.50 6.43
CA GLY A 216 -14.52 3.46 5.00
C GLY A 216 -15.61 2.48 4.60
N GLY A 217 -16.28 2.79 3.51
CA GLY A 217 -17.31 1.95 2.90
C GLY A 217 -17.30 2.09 1.40
N PRO A 218 -18.08 1.26 0.68
CA PRO A 218 -18.29 1.45 -0.74
C PRO A 218 -19.07 2.76 -0.97
N ALA A 219 -18.60 3.53 -1.95
CA ALA A 219 -19.16 4.85 -2.27
C ALA A 219 -20.65 4.87 -2.65
N HIS A 220 -21.29 3.69 -2.75
CA HIS A 220 -22.63 3.52 -3.36
C HIS A 220 -23.60 2.67 -2.53
N GLN A 221 -23.28 2.31 -1.27
CA GLN A 221 -24.14 1.46 -0.47
C GLN A 221 -24.78 2.21 0.71
N ALA A 222 -25.99 1.80 1.09
CA ALA A 222 -26.76 2.36 2.19
C ALA A 222 -26.09 2.22 3.57
N HIS A 223 -25.11 1.31 3.70
CA HIS A 223 -24.27 1.16 4.89
C HIS A 223 -22.88 1.73 4.61
N PRO A 224 -22.55 2.92 5.13
CA PRO A 224 -21.32 3.64 4.78
C PRO A 224 -20.05 2.98 5.32
N TYR A 225 -20.14 2.05 6.28
CA TYR A 225 -18.99 1.54 6.97
C TYR A 225 -18.87 0.01 6.89
N GLU A 226 -17.86 -0.44 6.17
CA GLU A 226 -17.45 -1.84 6.13
C GLU A 226 -16.03 -2.05 6.64
N ARG A 227 -15.25 -0.95 6.74
CA ARG A 227 -13.83 -1.02 7.06
C ARG A 227 -13.43 0.02 8.09
N LEU A 228 -12.51 -0.39 8.95
CA LEU A 228 -11.66 0.49 9.72
C LEU A 228 -10.33 0.63 8.95
N ASP A 229 -10.19 1.72 8.22
CA ASP A 229 -9.07 1.93 7.29
C ASP A 229 -7.82 2.46 8.01
N GLU A 230 -8.00 3.25 9.07
CA GLU A 230 -6.90 3.74 9.90
C GLU A 230 -7.40 4.12 11.31
N PHE A 231 -6.51 4.05 12.27
CA PHE A 231 -6.77 4.47 13.65
C PHE A 231 -5.46 4.76 14.38
N GLY A 232 -5.52 5.50 15.49
CA GLY A 232 -4.36 5.74 16.33
C GLY A 232 -4.68 6.56 17.56
N GLY A 233 -3.72 6.63 18.49
CA GLY A 233 -3.85 7.28 19.76
C GLY A 233 -4.03 6.30 20.92
N ASP A 234 -4.83 6.66 21.94
CA ASP A 234 -5.06 5.81 23.10
C ASP A 234 -5.79 4.52 22.71
N PRO A 235 -5.22 3.33 22.99
CA PRO A 235 -5.78 2.05 22.56
C PRO A 235 -7.20 1.78 23.09
N ALA A 236 -7.48 2.14 24.33
CA ALA A 236 -8.80 1.92 24.94
C ALA A 236 -9.85 2.84 24.31
N LEU A 237 -9.49 4.11 24.04
CA LEU A 237 -10.37 5.02 23.33
C LEU A 237 -10.64 4.55 21.90
N VAL A 238 -9.63 4.05 21.16
CA VAL A 238 -9.82 3.51 19.81
C VAL A 238 -10.89 2.42 19.80
N LEU A 239 -10.77 1.41 20.68
CA LEU A 239 -11.75 0.31 20.75
C LEU A 239 -13.15 0.78 21.14
N ALA A 240 -13.24 1.70 22.10
CA ALA A 240 -14.53 2.26 22.54
C ALA A 240 -15.18 3.11 21.44
N MET A 241 -14.39 3.93 20.70
CA MET A 241 -14.86 4.68 19.53
C MET A 241 -15.42 3.75 18.46
N VAL A 242 -14.67 2.70 18.08
CA VAL A 242 -15.12 1.74 17.07
C VAL A 242 -16.43 1.08 17.50
N ARG A 243 -16.55 0.63 18.76
CA ARG A 243 -17.78 0.02 19.28
C ARG A 243 -18.96 1.00 19.23
N GLN A 244 -18.76 2.24 19.69
CA GLN A 244 -19.82 3.25 19.69
C GLN A 244 -20.26 3.61 18.27
N LEU A 245 -19.34 3.80 17.33
CA LEU A 245 -19.65 4.08 15.93
C LEU A 245 -20.37 2.91 15.25
N MET A 246 -19.96 1.66 15.53
CA MET A 246 -20.70 0.49 15.04
C MET A 246 -22.15 0.48 15.54
N ALA A 247 -22.40 0.82 16.82
CA ALA A 247 -23.74 0.90 17.38
C ALA A 247 -24.56 2.04 16.76
N GLN A 248 -23.98 3.23 16.63
CA GLN A 248 -24.64 4.41 16.05
C GLN A 248 -25.06 4.23 14.59
N HIS A 249 -24.30 3.43 13.83
CA HIS A 249 -24.53 3.19 12.41
C HIS A 249 -25.03 1.78 12.09
N GLU A 250 -25.47 1.04 13.10
CA GLU A 250 -26.03 -0.31 12.96
C GLU A 250 -25.11 -1.29 12.23
N VAL A 251 -23.79 -1.10 12.37
CA VAL A 251 -22.78 -1.93 11.72
C VAL A 251 -22.57 -3.22 12.51
N THR A 252 -22.82 -4.35 11.88
CA THR A 252 -22.71 -5.67 12.51
C THR A 252 -21.32 -6.30 12.38
N SER A 253 -20.53 -5.84 11.41
CA SER A 253 -19.14 -6.30 11.18
C SER A 253 -18.32 -5.22 10.51
N LEU A 254 -17.08 -4.99 11.01
CA LEU A 254 -16.07 -4.14 10.39
C LEU A 254 -14.83 -4.97 10.05
N ARG A 255 -14.26 -4.77 8.89
CA ARG A 255 -12.93 -5.29 8.53
C ARG A 255 -11.87 -4.25 8.85
N ALA A 256 -10.87 -4.61 9.65
CA ALA A 256 -9.71 -3.76 9.94
C ALA A 256 -8.47 -4.35 9.29
N VAL A 257 -7.79 -3.59 8.44
CA VAL A 257 -6.59 -4.01 7.72
C VAL A 257 -5.38 -3.34 8.35
N VAL A 258 -4.45 -4.15 8.83
CA VAL A 258 -3.23 -3.65 9.50
C VAL A 258 -1.98 -4.36 8.99
N GLY A 259 -0.83 -3.71 9.18
CA GLY A 259 0.46 -4.30 8.86
C GLY A 259 0.81 -5.51 9.73
N PRO A 260 1.82 -6.29 9.33
CA PRO A 260 2.17 -7.55 9.97
C PRO A 260 2.84 -7.39 11.34
N HIS A 261 3.22 -6.20 11.71
CA HIS A 261 3.89 -5.90 12.98
C HIS A 261 3.47 -4.54 13.52
N GLY A 262 3.52 -4.39 14.82
CA GLY A 262 3.30 -3.10 15.49
C GLY A 262 2.13 -3.10 16.45
N PRO A 263 1.82 -1.92 16.99
CA PRO A 263 0.79 -1.75 18.03
C PRO A 263 -0.61 -2.10 17.53
N ASP A 264 -0.90 -1.85 16.26
CA ASP A 264 -2.22 -2.08 15.67
C ASP A 264 -2.60 -3.57 15.68
N LEU A 265 -1.64 -4.44 15.33
CA LEU A 265 -1.81 -5.89 15.39
C LEU A 265 -2.06 -6.37 16.84
N ALA A 266 -1.27 -5.84 17.78
CA ALA A 266 -1.40 -6.17 19.20
C ALA A 266 -2.74 -5.71 19.78
N LEU A 267 -3.25 -4.57 19.33
CA LEU A 267 -4.54 -4.03 19.77
C LEU A 267 -5.72 -4.86 19.27
N LEU A 268 -5.72 -5.23 18.00
CA LEU A 268 -6.89 -5.86 17.37
C LEU A 268 -6.98 -7.36 17.58
N ARG A 269 -5.84 -8.06 17.67
CA ARG A 269 -5.83 -9.52 17.79
C ARG A 269 -6.65 -10.08 18.97
N PRO A 270 -6.60 -9.52 20.20
CA PRO A 270 -7.37 -10.03 21.31
C PRO A 270 -8.89 -9.80 21.20
N VAL A 271 -9.30 -8.81 20.40
CA VAL A 271 -10.70 -8.34 20.31
C VAL A 271 -11.38 -8.72 19.01
N ALA A 272 -10.66 -9.31 18.06
CA ALA A 272 -11.22 -9.74 16.79
C ALA A 272 -12.03 -11.03 16.94
N SER A 273 -13.11 -11.18 16.18
CA SER A 273 -13.86 -12.42 16.07
C SER A 273 -13.14 -13.45 15.21
N SER A 274 -12.42 -13.00 14.19
CA SER A 274 -11.56 -13.81 13.32
C SER A 274 -10.53 -12.94 12.62
N TRP A 275 -9.51 -13.55 12.02
CA TRP A 275 -8.56 -12.85 11.15
C TRP A 275 -7.94 -13.81 10.15
N HIS A 276 -7.43 -13.24 9.06
CA HIS A 276 -6.60 -13.94 8.09
C HIS A 276 -5.42 -13.07 7.67
N VAL A 277 -4.39 -13.73 7.16
CA VAL A 277 -3.17 -13.08 6.65
C VAL A 277 -3.10 -13.30 5.16
N GLU A 278 -2.83 -12.25 4.41
CA GLU A 278 -2.79 -12.30 2.95
C GLU A 278 -1.71 -11.38 2.39
N ALA A 279 -1.40 -11.54 1.10
CA ALA A 279 -0.52 -10.60 0.40
C ALA A 279 -1.17 -9.22 0.33
N ASP A 280 -0.36 -8.18 0.49
CA ASP A 280 -0.86 -6.80 0.53
C ASP A 280 -1.13 -6.22 -0.87
N GLY A 281 -0.47 -6.78 -1.88
CA GLY A 281 -0.60 -6.38 -3.27
C GLY A 281 0.37 -7.15 -4.14
N MET A 282 0.82 -6.53 -5.22
CA MET A 282 1.84 -7.10 -6.10
C MET A 282 3.06 -6.19 -6.13
N VAL A 283 4.22 -6.80 -6.22
CA VAL A 283 5.53 -6.15 -6.20
C VAL A 283 6.34 -6.59 -7.43
N ARG A 284 7.14 -5.68 -7.97
CA ARG A 284 8.16 -5.99 -8.98
C ARG A 284 9.47 -5.32 -8.60
N ILE A 285 10.56 -6.06 -8.68
CA ILE A 285 11.91 -5.51 -8.48
C ILE A 285 12.38 -4.93 -9.81
N LEU A 286 12.62 -3.63 -9.83
CA LEU A 286 13.12 -2.91 -11.01
C LEU A 286 14.65 -2.83 -11.01
N ASP A 287 15.27 -2.56 -9.85
CA ASP A 287 16.71 -2.50 -9.67
C ASP A 287 17.11 -3.24 -8.38
N LEU A 288 17.63 -4.45 -8.56
CA LEU A 288 18.04 -5.32 -7.45
C LEU A 288 19.24 -4.76 -6.69
N ALA A 289 20.19 -4.12 -7.39
CA ALA A 289 21.40 -3.60 -6.76
C ALA A 289 21.07 -2.42 -5.84
N THR A 290 20.28 -1.47 -6.33
CA THR A 290 19.78 -0.34 -5.54
C THR A 290 18.90 -0.81 -4.37
N LEU A 291 18.01 -1.77 -4.61
CA LEU A 291 17.15 -2.34 -3.57
C LEU A 291 17.97 -2.95 -2.43
N VAL A 292 18.92 -3.83 -2.74
CA VAL A 292 19.78 -4.50 -1.74
C VAL A 292 20.63 -3.48 -0.99
N ALA A 293 21.15 -2.45 -1.66
CA ALA A 293 21.92 -1.38 -1.04
C ALA A 293 21.06 -0.59 -0.02
N GLN A 294 19.85 -0.20 -0.39
CA GLN A 294 18.94 0.53 0.51
C GLN A 294 18.46 -0.33 1.68
N LEU A 295 18.21 -1.63 1.45
CA LEU A 295 17.79 -2.57 2.49
C LEU A 295 18.93 -3.08 3.37
N ALA A 296 20.19 -2.88 3.00
CA ALA A 296 21.35 -3.44 3.70
C ALA A 296 21.36 -3.19 5.23
N PRO A 297 20.98 -2.01 5.77
CA PRO A 297 20.93 -1.81 7.21
C PRO A 297 19.94 -2.73 7.92
N VAL A 298 18.76 -2.93 7.35
CA VAL A 298 17.73 -3.84 7.90
C VAL A 298 18.14 -5.29 7.78
N LEU A 299 18.64 -5.69 6.62
CA LEU A 299 19.07 -7.05 6.35
C LEU A 299 20.23 -7.46 7.29
N ARG A 300 21.22 -6.58 7.46
CA ARG A 300 22.33 -6.80 8.41
C ARG A 300 21.85 -6.93 9.85
N ARG A 301 20.91 -6.10 10.28
CA ARG A 301 20.34 -6.16 11.63
C ARG A 301 19.59 -7.47 11.86
N ARG A 302 18.79 -7.93 10.90
CA ARG A 302 18.09 -9.22 10.98
C ARG A 302 19.06 -10.41 10.93
N HIS A 303 20.07 -10.33 10.06
CA HIS A 303 21.09 -11.36 9.92
C HIS A 303 21.93 -11.59 11.17
N ARG A 304 22.21 -10.57 11.99
CA ARG A 304 22.95 -10.73 13.25
C ARG A 304 22.37 -11.80 14.15
N ARG A 305 21.08 -12.08 14.03
CA ARG A 305 20.40 -13.15 14.78
C ARG A 305 20.77 -14.54 14.30
N LEU A 306 21.27 -14.67 13.07
CA LEU A 306 21.66 -15.95 12.46
C LEU A 306 23.11 -16.35 12.77
N ARG A 307 23.92 -15.46 13.36
CA ARG A 307 25.33 -15.66 13.73
C ARG A 307 26.22 -16.18 12.59
N GLU A 308 25.86 -15.95 11.35
CA GLU A 308 26.65 -16.28 10.16
C GLU A 308 27.46 -15.07 9.69
N SER A 309 28.59 -15.30 8.99
CA SER A 309 29.39 -14.25 8.35
C SER A 309 29.61 -14.57 6.87
N GLY A 310 30.13 -13.60 6.09
CA GLY A 310 30.35 -13.75 4.65
C GLY A 310 29.57 -12.75 3.82
N SER A 311 29.18 -13.15 2.62
CA SER A 311 28.39 -12.34 1.70
C SER A 311 27.27 -13.17 1.06
N ILE A 312 26.21 -12.50 0.65
CA ILE A 312 25.14 -13.12 -0.14
C ILE A 312 25.11 -12.41 -1.50
N GLU A 313 25.28 -13.21 -2.55
CA GLU A 313 25.07 -12.77 -3.93
C GLU A 313 23.67 -13.19 -4.36
N PHE A 314 22.81 -12.21 -4.61
CA PHE A 314 21.48 -12.39 -5.20
C PHE A 314 21.57 -12.26 -6.71
N GLY A 315 20.95 -13.15 -7.46
CA GLY A 315 20.88 -13.12 -8.91
C GLY A 315 19.46 -13.39 -9.41
N MET A 316 18.93 -12.49 -10.22
CA MET A 316 17.66 -12.62 -10.93
C MET A 316 17.93 -13.29 -12.28
N ALA A 317 17.31 -14.45 -12.51
CA ALA A 317 17.65 -15.31 -13.65
C ALA A 317 17.14 -14.75 -14.98
N ASP A 318 15.97 -14.12 -14.97
CA ASP A 318 15.29 -13.69 -16.19
C ASP A 318 15.87 -12.36 -16.71
N SER A 319 16.07 -11.38 -15.82
CA SER A 319 16.64 -10.06 -16.14
C SER A 319 18.18 -10.01 -16.09
N GLY A 320 18.83 -11.03 -15.53
CA GLY A 320 20.28 -11.05 -15.36
C GLY A 320 20.84 -10.13 -14.27
N GLN A 321 19.97 -9.44 -13.51
CA GLN A 321 20.40 -8.51 -12.46
C GLN A 321 21.09 -9.25 -11.30
N ARG A 322 22.08 -8.57 -10.68
CA ARG A 322 22.84 -9.11 -9.54
C ARG A 322 23.05 -8.06 -8.47
N ALA A 323 23.13 -8.51 -7.23
CA ALA A 323 23.45 -7.68 -6.07
C ALA A 323 24.22 -8.47 -5.02
N ILE A 324 25.10 -7.81 -4.29
CA ILE A 324 25.89 -8.44 -3.22
C ILE A 324 25.59 -7.74 -1.90
N LEU A 325 25.13 -8.48 -0.91
CA LEU A 325 25.01 -8.05 0.47
C LEU A 325 26.21 -8.55 1.28
N ARG A 326 27.08 -7.64 1.72
CA ARG A 326 28.22 -7.96 2.57
C ARG A 326 27.80 -7.98 4.04
N LEU A 327 28.04 -9.09 4.73
CA LEU A 327 27.66 -9.32 6.12
C LEU A 327 28.87 -9.47 7.05
N GLY A 328 30.06 -9.67 6.48
CA GLY A 328 31.33 -9.84 7.18
C GLY A 328 32.33 -10.60 6.32
N PRO A 329 33.52 -10.96 6.88
CA PRO A 329 34.47 -11.82 6.19
C PRO A 329 33.93 -13.25 6.06
N GLY A 330 34.31 -13.98 5.00
CA GLY A 330 33.88 -15.37 4.81
C GLY A 330 33.45 -15.68 3.38
N SER A 331 32.78 -16.81 3.22
CA SER A 331 32.34 -17.34 1.92
C SER A 331 31.19 -16.53 1.31
N VAL A 332 31.05 -16.65 -0.01
CA VAL A 332 29.93 -16.08 -0.76
C VAL A 332 28.86 -17.15 -0.96
N ARG A 333 27.68 -16.90 -0.38
CA ARG A 333 26.49 -17.69 -0.67
C ARG A 333 25.79 -17.13 -1.91
N ARG A 334 25.55 -17.95 -2.92
CA ARG A 334 24.85 -17.55 -4.13
C ARG A 334 23.40 -18.01 -4.09
N VAL A 335 22.48 -17.08 -4.35
CA VAL A 335 21.04 -17.31 -4.45
C VAL A 335 20.58 -16.82 -5.80
N ARG A 336 20.31 -17.76 -6.73
CA ARG A 336 19.80 -17.45 -8.06
C ARG A 336 18.37 -17.95 -8.19
N LEU A 337 17.46 -17.05 -8.52
CA LEU A 337 16.01 -17.28 -8.63
C LEU A 337 15.47 -16.60 -9.88
N SER A 338 14.27 -17.00 -10.34
CA SER A 338 13.51 -16.20 -11.29
C SER A 338 13.21 -14.80 -10.71
N ASP A 339 12.90 -13.84 -11.55
CA ASP A 339 12.62 -12.46 -11.11
C ASP A 339 11.44 -12.44 -10.14
N ARG A 340 10.41 -13.25 -10.39
CA ARG A 340 9.22 -13.39 -9.52
C ARG A 340 9.53 -14.12 -8.21
N ASP A 341 10.33 -15.20 -8.25
CA ASP A 341 10.77 -15.87 -7.02
C ASP A 341 11.64 -14.95 -6.16
N MET A 342 12.39 -14.02 -6.77
CA MET A 342 13.15 -13.02 -6.03
C MET A 342 12.22 -12.07 -5.28
N VAL A 343 11.10 -11.65 -5.89
CA VAL A 343 10.05 -10.90 -5.17
C VAL A 343 9.51 -11.72 -4.00
N THR A 344 9.19 -12.99 -4.22
CA THR A 344 8.72 -13.90 -3.17
C THR A 344 9.73 -14.05 -2.04
N LEU A 345 11.03 -14.13 -2.36
CA LEU A 345 12.09 -14.19 -1.34
C LEU A 345 12.15 -12.91 -0.51
N PHE A 346 12.08 -11.73 -1.13
CA PHE A 346 12.22 -10.45 -0.42
C PHE A 346 10.95 -10.02 0.32
N PHE A 347 9.77 -10.28 -0.26
CA PHE A 347 8.50 -9.70 0.17
C PHE A 347 7.34 -10.69 0.20
N GLY A 348 7.59 -11.99 0.07
CA GLY A 348 6.54 -13.01 0.07
C GLY A 348 5.81 -13.15 1.41
N LEU A 349 4.69 -13.86 1.35
CA LEU A 349 3.82 -14.09 2.50
C LEU A 349 4.41 -15.11 3.50
N HIS A 350 5.07 -16.13 2.98
CA HIS A 350 5.59 -17.27 3.74
C HIS A 350 7.09 -17.18 3.99
N PRO A 351 7.59 -17.81 5.07
CA PRO A 351 9.02 -17.89 5.34
C PRO A 351 9.80 -18.48 4.17
N ALA A 352 11.04 -18.01 3.97
CA ALA A 352 11.90 -18.50 2.88
C ALA A 352 12.19 -19.99 3.02
N GLY A 353 12.27 -20.51 4.24
CA GLY A 353 12.47 -21.93 4.53
C GLY A 353 11.35 -22.82 4.01
N GLU A 354 10.11 -22.34 4.05
CA GLU A 354 8.93 -23.08 3.54
C GLU A 354 8.88 -23.04 2.01
N VAL A 355 9.04 -21.85 1.41
CA VAL A 355 8.85 -21.66 -0.05
C VAL A 355 10.00 -22.26 -0.85
N PHE A 356 11.22 -22.16 -0.34
CA PHE A 356 12.44 -22.56 -1.05
C PHE A 356 13.13 -23.77 -0.39
N ALA A 357 12.36 -24.70 0.18
CA ALA A 357 12.90 -25.90 0.83
C ALA A 357 13.93 -26.61 -0.06
N GLY A 358 15.07 -26.98 0.52
CA GLY A 358 16.18 -27.62 -0.22
C GLY A 358 17.03 -26.69 -1.09
N ARG A 359 16.65 -25.41 -1.28
CA ARG A 359 17.40 -24.41 -2.07
C ARG A 359 18.24 -23.51 -1.16
N PRO A 360 19.34 -22.89 -1.67
CA PRO A 360 20.14 -21.94 -0.87
C PRO A 360 19.35 -20.78 -0.24
N ALA A 361 18.27 -20.36 -0.90
CA ALA A 361 17.36 -19.33 -0.41
C ALA A 361 16.67 -19.68 0.92
N ALA A 362 16.39 -20.97 1.17
CA ALA A 362 15.77 -21.42 2.42
C ALA A 362 16.59 -21.04 3.67
N ARG A 363 17.92 -20.94 3.55
CA ARG A 363 18.81 -20.55 4.64
C ARG A 363 18.74 -19.07 5.02
N LEU A 364 17.99 -18.25 4.24
CA LEU A 364 17.75 -16.84 4.53
C LEU A 364 16.52 -16.63 5.41
N ASP A 365 15.93 -17.72 5.89
CA ASP A 365 14.81 -17.65 6.83
C ASP A 365 15.18 -16.86 8.09
N GLY A 366 14.26 -16.08 8.64
CA GLY A 366 14.54 -15.12 9.71
C GLY A 366 15.17 -13.79 9.25
N MET A 367 15.90 -13.76 8.11
CA MET A 367 16.32 -12.51 7.46
C MET A 367 15.27 -12.02 6.45
N LEU A 368 14.74 -12.93 5.65
CA LEU A 368 13.72 -12.69 4.62
C LEU A 368 12.51 -13.64 4.82
N PRO A 369 11.31 -13.27 4.40
CA PRO A 369 10.97 -12.01 3.75
C PRO A 369 10.90 -10.81 4.70
N LEU A 370 10.98 -9.60 4.11
CA LEU A 370 10.72 -8.37 4.82
C LEU A 370 9.22 -8.07 4.82
N PRO A 371 8.65 -7.61 5.94
CA PRO A 371 7.26 -7.19 5.97
C PRO A 371 7.09 -5.86 5.20
N LEU A 372 6.51 -5.93 4.02
CA LEU A 372 6.07 -4.79 3.23
C LEU A 372 4.58 -4.62 3.46
N PHE A 373 4.14 -3.39 3.71
CA PHE A 373 2.75 -3.04 3.94
C PHE A 373 2.46 -1.62 3.45
N VAL A 374 1.41 -1.48 2.68
CA VAL A 374 0.87 -0.20 2.24
C VAL A 374 -0.46 0.03 2.97
N PRO A 375 -0.55 1.01 3.87
CA PRO A 375 -1.79 1.28 4.59
C PRO A 375 -2.97 1.59 3.65
N PRO A 376 -4.22 1.24 4.01
CA PRO A 376 -5.39 1.42 3.13
C PRO A 376 -5.59 2.85 2.61
N LEU A 377 -5.17 3.86 3.36
CA LEU A 377 -5.25 5.27 2.93
C LEU A 377 -4.14 5.66 1.92
N ASP A 378 -3.11 4.84 1.74
CA ASP A 378 -1.97 5.07 0.84
C ASP A 378 -2.00 4.20 -0.42
N HIS A 379 -3.02 3.37 -0.59
CA HIS A 379 -3.18 2.57 -1.82
C HIS A 379 -3.34 3.48 -3.04
N VAL A 380 -2.68 3.09 -4.12
CA VAL A 380 -2.63 3.76 -5.42
C VAL A 380 -3.56 3.11 -6.43
#